data_bbea42807dec417fb992398275f087f2
#
_entry.id   bbea42807dec417fb992398275f087f2
#
_cell.length_a   1.000
_cell.length_b   1.000
_cell.length_c   1.000
_cell.angle_alpha   90.00
_cell.angle_beta   90.00
_cell.angle_gamma   90.00
#
_symmetry.space_group_name_H-M   'P 1'
#
loop_
_entity.id
_entity.type
_entity.pdbx_description
1 polymer ?
#
loop_
_entity_poly.entity_id
_entity_poly.type
_entity_poly.pdbx_seq_one_letter_code
_entity_poly.pdbx_strand_id
1 'polypeptide(L)'
;MKTAHIYIDEFGNTHLDLSKAGTFSHFVYTSVILDKEDVGKAREFRERIARDFKLGPDIKSSNIKDKQFDKRLRILTELVTNLDFNIDVLVVDKSKIESQGLKYKQVFYKYFHSLFVNKYNDKYESYSIWADKVGEEFKNELNTYVIHKSIQRDLFHPDRSFQLSDDKKGEKLIQLADFISGCVGKIFCTSHAHERARDIYNIIHTRIAVEYFPFDSVKHFITPEESTLLDEQIQEMNFEIIQRYLENMPSLTNKEKTRLLEYLSLQNRINPDRLTPTHELNVIKLRN
;
A
#
# COMPACT_ATOMS: atom_id res chain seq x y z
N MET A 1 0.48 -24.25 -10.71
CA MET A 1 0.88 -22.82 -10.77
C MET A 1 -0.30 -21.96 -10.32
N LYS A 2 -0.07 -21.07 -9.36
CA LYS A 2 -1.14 -20.17 -8.89
C LYS A 2 -1.28 -18.98 -9.84
N THR A 3 -2.49 -18.75 -10.33
CA THR A 3 -2.82 -17.57 -11.12
C THR A 3 -3.38 -16.50 -10.21
N ALA A 4 -2.73 -15.34 -10.13
CA ALA A 4 -3.18 -14.23 -9.31
C ALA A 4 -4.21 -13.36 -10.05
N HIS A 5 -5.27 -12.99 -9.36
CA HIS A 5 -6.23 -11.98 -9.77
C HIS A 5 -6.04 -10.74 -8.90
N ILE A 6 -5.68 -9.62 -9.51
CA ILE A 6 -5.22 -8.42 -8.83
C ILE A 6 -6.16 -7.26 -9.17
N TYR A 7 -6.74 -6.67 -8.15
CA TYR A 7 -7.68 -5.56 -8.26
C TYR A 7 -7.06 -4.31 -7.65
N ILE A 8 -6.92 -3.24 -8.42
CA ILE A 8 -6.20 -2.03 -8.03
C ILE A 8 -7.16 -0.85 -7.98
N ASP A 9 -7.04 -0.09 -6.90
CA ASP A 9 -7.63 1.24 -6.78
C ASP A 9 -6.68 2.18 -6.03
N GLU A 10 -6.96 3.47 -6.04
CA GLU A 10 -6.14 4.50 -5.45
C GLU A 10 -6.89 5.36 -4.43
N PHE A 11 -6.13 5.89 -3.46
CA PHE A 11 -6.59 6.90 -2.52
C PHE A 11 -5.76 8.18 -2.66
N GLY A 12 -6.43 9.32 -2.74
CA GLY A 12 -5.80 10.62 -2.89
C GLY A 12 -6.02 11.24 -4.25
N ASN A 13 -5.27 12.29 -4.56
CA ASN A 13 -5.27 12.95 -5.86
C ASN A 13 -3.84 13.20 -6.36
N THR A 14 -3.70 13.45 -7.66
CA THR A 14 -2.40 13.61 -8.33
C THR A 14 -1.79 15.00 -8.19
N HIS A 15 -2.47 15.97 -7.54
CA HIS A 15 -1.95 17.31 -7.35
C HIS A 15 -0.75 17.31 -6.41
N LEU A 16 0.37 17.89 -6.86
CA LEU A 16 1.62 17.99 -6.07
C LEU A 16 1.71 19.26 -5.24
N ASP A 17 0.87 20.27 -5.51
CA ASP A 17 0.82 21.50 -4.74
C ASP A 17 0.05 21.27 -3.43
N LEU A 18 0.78 20.99 -2.37
CA LEU A 18 0.22 20.69 -1.05
C LEU A 18 -0.37 21.93 -0.35
N SER A 19 -0.12 23.14 -0.87
CA SER A 19 -0.72 24.38 -0.32
C SER A 19 -2.19 24.54 -0.74
N LYS A 20 -2.63 23.85 -1.78
CA LYS A 20 -4.01 23.91 -2.26
C LYS A 20 -4.95 23.13 -1.34
N ALA A 21 -6.05 23.78 -0.96
CA ALA A 21 -7.11 23.12 -0.22
C ALA A 21 -7.63 21.87 -0.96
N GLY A 22 -7.83 20.78 -0.22
CA GLY A 22 -8.27 19.49 -0.80
C GLY A 22 -7.16 18.67 -1.44
N THR A 23 -5.89 19.12 -1.39
CA THR A 23 -4.76 18.29 -1.82
C THR A 23 -4.38 17.31 -0.71
N PHE A 24 -4.30 16.03 -1.08
CA PHE A 24 -3.83 14.98 -0.19
C PHE A 24 -2.30 14.99 -0.08
N SER A 25 -1.76 14.78 1.10
CA SER A 25 -0.29 14.72 1.32
C SER A 25 0.36 13.53 0.61
N HIS A 26 -0.39 12.44 0.48
CA HIS A 26 0.06 11.20 -0.15
C HIS A 26 -0.91 10.77 -1.23
N PHE A 27 -0.38 9.98 -2.16
CA PHE A 27 -1.17 9.19 -3.09
C PHE A 27 -0.89 7.72 -2.79
N VAL A 28 -1.92 6.91 -2.64
CA VAL A 28 -1.78 5.54 -2.17
C VAL A 28 -2.41 4.60 -3.19
N TYR A 29 -1.58 3.79 -3.86
CA TYR A 29 -2.06 2.66 -4.64
C TYR A 29 -2.28 1.47 -3.73
N THR A 30 -3.39 0.79 -3.90
CA THR A 30 -3.73 -0.42 -3.16
C THR A 30 -4.18 -1.51 -4.11
N SER A 31 -3.62 -2.70 -3.99
CA SER A 31 -4.14 -3.87 -4.67
C SER A 31 -4.69 -4.89 -3.68
N VAL A 32 -5.77 -5.54 -4.10
CA VAL A 32 -6.31 -6.75 -3.48
C VAL A 32 -5.96 -7.91 -4.40
N ILE A 33 -5.25 -8.90 -3.86
CA ILE A 33 -4.71 -10.03 -4.62
C ILE A 33 -5.41 -11.28 -4.14
N LEU A 34 -6.08 -11.95 -5.07
CA LEU A 34 -6.79 -13.21 -4.86
C LEU A 34 -6.16 -14.31 -5.70
N ASP A 35 -6.15 -15.53 -5.18
CA ASP A 35 -5.95 -16.70 -6.03
C ASP A 35 -7.18 -16.86 -6.94
N LYS A 36 -6.99 -17.35 -8.16
CA LYS A 36 -8.05 -17.53 -9.16
C LYS A 36 -9.25 -18.34 -8.63
N GLU A 37 -8.96 -19.31 -7.78
CA GLU A 37 -9.98 -20.19 -7.18
C GLU A 37 -10.90 -19.45 -6.20
N ASP A 38 -10.40 -18.37 -5.56
CA ASP A 38 -11.15 -17.59 -4.58
C ASP A 38 -12.00 -16.46 -5.19
N VAL A 39 -11.85 -16.18 -6.47
CA VAL A 39 -12.57 -15.08 -7.16
C VAL A 39 -14.08 -15.25 -7.09
N GLY A 40 -14.60 -16.47 -7.28
CA GLY A 40 -16.01 -16.77 -7.16
C GLY A 40 -16.55 -16.45 -5.75
N LYS A 41 -15.86 -16.93 -4.73
CA LYS A 41 -16.17 -16.69 -3.32
C LYS A 41 -16.11 -15.20 -2.98
N ALA A 42 -15.13 -14.48 -3.52
CA ALA A 42 -15.00 -13.03 -3.30
C ALA A 42 -16.17 -12.25 -3.91
N ARG A 43 -16.69 -12.65 -5.09
CA ARG A 43 -17.88 -12.03 -5.69
C ARG A 43 -19.12 -12.25 -4.86
N GLU A 44 -19.38 -13.47 -4.42
CA GLU A 44 -20.51 -13.78 -3.53
C GLU A 44 -20.40 -13.01 -2.20
N PHE A 45 -19.21 -12.96 -1.65
CA PHE A 45 -18.93 -12.23 -0.44
C PHE A 45 -19.15 -10.71 -0.59
N ARG A 46 -18.71 -10.13 -1.71
CA ARG A 46 -18.96 -8.72 -2.03
C ARG A 46 -20.46 -8.41 -2.02
N GLU A 47 -21.29 -9.25 -2.66
CA GLU A 47 -22.74 -9.07 -2.68
C GLU A 47 -23.36 -9.21 -1.27
N ARG A 48 -22.85 -10.15 -0.46
CA ARG A 48 -23.25 -10.31 0.94
C ARG A 48 -22.97 -9.06 1.77
N ILE A 49 -21.74 -8.52 1.70
CA ILE A 49 -21.35 -7.29 2.41
C ILE A 49 -22.22 -6.11 1.99
N ALA A 50 -22.48 -5.93 0.70
CA ALA A 50 -23.31 -4.84 0.21
C ALA A 50 -24.72 -4.89 0.82
N ARG A 51 -25.31 -6.07 0.92
CA ARG A 51 -26.64 -6.31 1.50
C ARG A 51 -26.65 -6.15 3.02
N ASP A 52 -25.75 -6.86 3.72
CA ASP A 52 -25.78 -6.97 5.18
C ASP A 52 -25.42 -5.65 5.86
N PHE A 53 -24.55 -4.86 5.23
CA PHE A 53 -24.19 -3.52 5.70
C PHE A 53 -24.99 -2.39 5.04
N LYS A 54 -25.99 -2.70 4.20
CA LYS A 54 -26.84 -1.72 3.51
C LYS A 54 -26.01 -0.65 2.79
N LEU A 55 -25.04 -1.07 1.96
CA LEU A 55 -24.15 -0.18 1.23
C LEU A 55 -24.71 0.27 -0.12
N GLY A 56 -25.82 -0.30 -0.54
CA GLY A 56 -26.36 -0.13 -1.89
C GLY A 56 -25.66 -1.06 -2.89
N PRO A 57 -25.89 -0.85 -4.20
CA PRO A 57 -25.34 -1.72 -5.25
C PRO A 57 -23.82 -1.62 -5.38
N ASP A 58 -23.25 -0.48 -4.97
CA ASP A 58 -21.82 -0.17 -5.13
C ASP A 58 -21.16 0.03 -3.76
N ILE A 59 -20.15 -0.78 -3.49
CA ILE A 59 -19.32 -0.61 -2.29
C ILE A 59 -18.30 0.49 -2.60
N LYS A 60 -18.52 1.67 -2.01
CA LYS A 60 -17.59 2.81 -2.12
C LYS A 60 -17.11 3.21 -0.75
N SER A 61 -15.79 3.32 -0.59
CA SER A 61 -15.17 3.78 0.66
C SER A 61 -15.70 5.16 1.08
N SER A 62 -15.92 6.05 0.12
CA SER A 62 -16.46 7.39 0.34
C SER A 62 -17.89 7.43 0.89
N ASN A 63 -18.67 6.35 0.73
CA ASN A 63 -20.02 6.24 1.26
C ASN A 63 -20.04 5.96 2.77
N ILE A 64 -18.91 5.50 3.34
CA ILE A 64 -18.79 5.23 4.78
C ILE A 64 -18.04 6.41 5.41
N LYS A 65 -18.81 7.33 5.99
CA LYS A 65 -18.29 8.55 6.62
C LYS A 65 -17.51 8.24 7.91
N ASP A 66 -16.65 9.15 8.35
CA ASP A 66 -15.84 8.96 9.58
C ASP A 66 -16.69 8.71 10.83
N LYS A 67 -17.87 9.35 10.95
CA LYS A 67 -18.85 9.04 12.01
C LYS A 67 -19.37 7.58 12.00
N GLN A 68 -19.11 6.84 10.94
CA GLN A 68 -19.47 5.43 10.78
C GLN A 68 -18.22 4.53 10.80
N PHE A 69 -17.17 4.95 11.49
CA PHE A 69 -15.88 4.25 11.49
C PHE A 69 -16.02 2.80 12.01
N ASP A 70 -16.83 2.56 13.02
CA ASP A 70 -17.11 1.19 13.49
C ASP A 70 -17.71 0.29 12.41
N LYS A 71 -18.58 0.85 11.56
CA LYS A 71 -19.08 0.12 10.39
C LYS A 71 -17.95 -0.25 9.43
N ARG A 72 -17.00 0.67 9.20
CA ARG A 72 -15.81 0.42 8.38
C ARG A 72 -14.96 -0.71 8.96
N LEU A 73 -14.68 -0.68 10.26
CA LEU A 73 -13.91 -1.74 10.94
C LEU A 73 -14.61 -3.10 10.85
N ARG A 74 -15.94 -3.15 11.10
CA ARG A 74 -16.71 -4.38 10.99
C ARG A 74 -16.66 -4.98 9.59
N ILE A 75 -16.83 -4.17 8.53
CA ILE A 75 -16.71 -4.63 7.15
C ILE A 75 -15.31 -5.18 6.88
N LEU A 76 -14.28 -4.46 7.33
CA LEU A 76 -12.88 -4.87 7.14
C LEU A 76 -12.60 -6.20 7.87
N THR A 77 -13.08 -6.35 9.10
CA THR A 77 -12.98 -7.61 9.86
C THR A 77 -13.66 -8.76 9.13
N GLU A 78 -14.88 -8.55 8.63
CA GLU A 78 -15.59 -9.55 7.84
C GLU A 78 -14.81 -9.98 6.59
N LEU A 79 -14.21 -9.01 5.88
CA LEU A 79 -13.37 -9.29 4.71
C LEU A 79 -12.18 -10.17 5.08
N VAL A 80 -11.40 -9.78 6.09
CA VAL A 80 -10.18 -10.47 6.51
C VAL A 80 -10.49 -11.86 7.07
N THR A 81 -11.63 -12.01 7.76
CA THR A 81 -12.02 -13.30 8.37
C THR A 81 -12.53 -14.31 7.35
N ASN A 82 -13.22 -13.85 6.30
CA ASN A 82 -13.95 -14.75 5.40
C ASN A 82 -13.32 -14.94 4.02
N LEU A 83 -12.39 -14.05 3.62
CA LEU A 83 -11.70 -14.16 2.34
C LEU A 83 -10.19 -14.35 2.58
N ASP A 84 -9.58 -15.17 1.74
CA ASP A 84 -8.13 -15.25 1.66
C ASP A 84 -7.64 -14.33 0.54
N PHE A 85 -6.90 -13.28 0.92
CA PHE A 85 -6.34 -12.30 0.00
C PHE A 85 -5.13 -11.63 0.62
N ASN A 86 -4.29 -11.08 -0.24
CA ASN A 86 -3.17 -10.23 0.15
C ASN A 86 -3.40 -8.79 -0.31
N ILE A 87 -2.75 -7.85 0.36
CA ILE A 87 -2.81 -6.42 0.06
C ILE A 87 -1.39 -5.93 -0.25
N ASP A 88 -1.16 -5.43 -1.45
CA ASP A 88 0.06 -4.68 -1.74
C ASP A 88 -0.28 -3.18 -1.80
N VAL A 89 0.57 -2.37 -1.21
CA VAL A 89 0.40 -0.92 -1.14
C VAL A 89 1.65 -0.20 -1.62
N LEU A 90 1.47 0.83 -2.44
CA LEU A 90 2.51 1.80 -2.74
C LEU A 90 2.08 3.17 -2.21
N VAL A 91 2.80 3.66 -1.22
CA VAL A 91 2.58 4.97 -0.60
C VAL A 91 3.49 5.99 -1.26
N VAL A 92 2.92 6.93 -2.00
CA VAL A 92 3.65 8.00 -2.68
C VAL A 92 3.62 9.26 -1.82
N ASP A 93 4.76 9.64 -1.28
CA ASP A 93 4.93 10.90 -0.55
C ASP A 93 5.10 12.06 -1.53
N LYS A 94 4.03 12.81 -1.73
CA LYS A 94 4.03 13.90 -2.71
C LYS A 94 4.95 15.07 -2.32
N SER A 95 5.25 15.23 -1.04
CA SER A 95 6.16 16.29 -0.56
C SER A 95 7.60 16.07 -1.01
N LYS A 96 7.95 14.83 -1.37
CA LYS A 96 9.30 14.43 -1.81
C LYS A 96 9.42 14.26 -3.32
N ILE A 97 8.38 14.62 -4.08
CA ILE A 97 8.42 14.55 -5.54
C ILE A 97 8.98 15.85 -6.10
N GLU A 98 10.18 15.79 -6.64
CA GLU A 98 10.87 16.93 -7.27
C GLU A 98 10.65 17.00 -8.79
N SER A 99 10.27 15.90 -9.41
CA SER A 99 10.12 15.79 -10.87
C SER A 99 9.02 16.70 -11.41
N GLN A 100 9.38 17.62 -12.30
CA GLN A 100 8.44 18.51 -12.97
C GLN A 100 7.44 17.74 -13.86
N GLY A 101 7.86 16.62 -14.45
CA GLY A 101 7.00 15.78 -15.28
C GLY A 101 5.83 15.19 -14.52
N LEU A 102 6.01 14.84 -13.24
CA LEU A 102 4.96 14.24 -12.42
C LEU A 102 3.87 15.23 -11.97
N LYS A 103 4.01 16.53 -12.26
CA LYS A 103 2.93 17.53 -12.10
C LYS A 103 1.77 17.31 -13.09
N TYR A 104 2.05 16.67 -14.22
CA TYR A 104 1.03 16.35 -15.20
C TYR A 104 0.30 15.07 -14.85
N LYS A 105 -1.01 15.15 -14.66
CA LYS A 105 -1.86 14.03 -14.25
C LYS A 105 -1.61 12.76 -15.07
N GLN A 106 -1.52 12.89 -16.40
CA GLN A 106 -1.30 11.74 -17.28
C GLN A 106 0.06 11.07 -17.06
N VAL A 107 1.12 11.88 -16.88
CA VAL A 107 2.48 11.37 -16.60
C VAL A 107 2.52 10.69 -15.23
N PHE A 108 1.87 11.30 -14.24
CA PHE A 108 1.76 10.73 -12.90
C PHE A 108 1.13 9.33 -12.93
N TYR A 109 -0.04 9.21 -13.56
CA TYR A 109 -0.71 7.90 -13.67
C TYR A 109 0.11 6.88 -14.47
N LYS A 110 0.68 7.26 -15.61
CA LYS A 110 1.55 6.36 -16.38
C LYS A 110 2.71 5.83 -15.57
N TYR A 111 3.41 6.74 -14.88
CA TYR A 111 4.58 6.38 -14.09
C TYR A 111 4.22 5.44 -12.94
N PHE A 112 3.29 5.84 -12.09
CA PHE A 112 2.98 5.07 -10.89
C PHE A 112 2.19 3.79 -11.16
N HIS A 113 1.30 3.75 -12.15
CA HIS A 113 0.69 2.49 -12.57
C HIS A 113 1.75 1.51 -13.08
N SER A 114 2.66 1.97 -13.94
CA SER A 114 3.73 1.12 -14.45
C SER A 114 4.63 0.61 -13.33
N LEU A 115 5.03 1.49 -12.40
CA LEU A 115 5.84 1.13 -11.27
C LEU A 115 5.16 0.06 -10.39
N PHE A 116 3.88 0.26 -10.10
CA PHE A 116 3.11 -0.62 -9.24
C PHE A 116 2.82 -1.97 -9.88
N VAL A 117 2.51 -1.99 -11.18
CA VAL A 117 2.21 -3.20 -11.94
C VAL A 117 3.46 -4.03 -12.23
N ASN A 118 4.59 -3.36 -12.50
CA ASN A 118 5.82 -4.04 -12.91
C ASN A 118 6.33 -5.06 -11.88
N LYS A 119 6.11 -4.83 -10.60
CA LYS A 119 6.52 -5.74 -9.52
C LYS A 119 5.87 -7.12 -9.58
N TYR A 120 4.72 -7.24 -10.24
CA TYR A 120 4.02 -8.52 -10.35
C TYR A 120 4.65 -9.48 -11.36
N ASN A 121 5.50 -8.97 -12.27
CA ASN A 121 6.26 -9.83 -13.18
C ASN A 121 7.18 -10.81 -12.45
N ASP A 122 7.75 -10.35 -11.33
CA ASP A 122 8.68 -11.16 -10.52
C ASP A 122 7.97 -12.00 -9.47
N LYS A 123 6.72 -11.61 -9.12
CA LYS A 123 5.92 -12.29 -8.07
C LYS A 123 5.11 -13.47 -8.60
N TYR A 124 4.62 -13.36 -9.85
CA TYR A 124 3.66 -14.30 -10.41
C TYR A 124 4.03 -14.71 -11.83
N GLU A 125 3.91 -15.99 -12.12
CA GLU A 125 4.07 -16.49 -13.48
C GLU A 125 2.89 -16.10 -14.37
N SER A 126 1.67 -16.18 -13.81
CA SER A 126 0.43 -15.83 -14.49
C SER A 126 -0.41 -14.92 -13.60
N TYR A 127 -0.96 -13.85 -14.19
CA TYR A 127 -1.84 -12.93 -13.48
C TYR A 127 -2.77 -12.17 -14.40
N SER A 128 -3.91 -11.74 -13.85
CA SER A 128 -4.80 -10.77 -14.47
C SER A 128 -4.99 -9.58 -13.54
N ILE A 129 -4.75 -8.37 -14.05
CA ILE A 129 -4.87 -7.13 -13.29
C ILE A 129 -6.04 -6.31 -13.81
N TRP A 130 -6.90 -5.88 -12.90
CA TRP A 130 -7.96 -4.91 -13.12
C TRP A 130 -7.72 -3.69 -12.26
N ALA A 131 -7.63 -2.50 -12.87
CA ALA A 131 -7.55 -1.24 -12.15
C ALA A 131 -8.76 -0.37 -12.48
N ASP A 132 -9.18 0.50 -11.52
CA ASP A 132 -10.28 1.42 -11.78
C ASP A 132 -9.91 2.41 -12.90
N LYS A 133 -10.90 2.85 -13.64
CA LYS A 133 -10.69 3.76 -14.78
C LYS A 133 -10.42 5.19 -14.31
N VAL A 134 -9.47 5.84 -14.95
CA VAL A 134 -9.04 7.22 -14.65
C VAL A 134 -9.67 8.29 -15.57
N GLY A 135 -10.79 8.01 -16.17
CA GLY A 135 -11.48 8.86 -17.15
C GLY A 135 -11.42 8.27 -18.56
N GLU A 136 -12.49 8.43 -19.32
CA GLU A 136 -12.65 7.75 -20.63
C GLU A 136 -11.62 8.20 -21.66
N GLU A 137 -11.30 9.50 -21.70
CA GLU A 137 -10.36 10.05 -22.70
C GLU A 137 -8.93 9.49 -22.55
N PHE A 138 -8.51 9.26 -21.33
CA PHE A 138 -7.14 8.82 -21.02
C PHE A 138 -7.03 7.29 -20.88
N LYS A 139 -8.14 6.59 -20.73
CA LYS A 139 -8.22 5.16 -20.47
C LYS A 139 -7.39 4.31 -21.46
N ASN A 140 -7.64 4.52 -22.76
CA ASN A 140 -6.97 3.71 -23.80
C ASN A 140 -5.47 3.97 -23.85
N GLU A 141 -5.07 5.23 -23.70
CA GLU A 141 -3.66 5.61 -23.67
C GLU A 141 -2.92 5.01 -22.49
N LEU A 142 -3.49 5.11 -21.29
CA LEU A 142 -2.92 4.55 -20.07
C LEU A 142 -2.84 3.02 -20.15
N ASN A 143 -3.92 2.38 -20.58
CA ASN A 143 -3.97 0.92 -20.74
C ASN A 143 -2.88 0.41 -21.69
N THR A 144 -2.77 1.04 -22.87
CA THR A 144 -1.73 0.70 -23.85
C THR A 144 -0.34 0.92 -23.28
N TYR A 145 -0.11 2.06 -22.60
CA TYR A 145 1.18 2.37 -22.01
C TYR A 145 1.60 1.33 -20.96
N VAL A 146 0.71 0.99 -20.02
CA VAL A 146 1.00 0.01 -18.95
C VAL A 146 1.27 -1.38 -19.55
N ILE A 147 0.46 -1.82 -20.51
CA ILE A 147 0.67 -3.09 -21.20
C ILE A 147 2.05 -3.15 -21.85
N HIS A 148 2.42 -2.13 -22.60
CA HIS A 148 3.72 -2.13 -23.31
C HIS A 148 4.93 -1.96 -22.39
N LYS A 149 4.78 -1.23 -21.29
CA LYS A 149 5.92 -0.89 -20.42
C LYS A 149 6.10 -1.81 -19.22
N SER A 150 5.01 -2.43 -18.76
CA SER A 150 5.02 -3.12 -17.47
C SER A 150 4.63 -4.59 -17.56
N ILE A 151 3.90 -5.01 -18.59
CA ILE A 151 3.52 -6.42 -18.72
C ILE A 151 4.56 -7.15 -19.55
N GLN A 152 5.36 -7.97 -18.89
CA GLN A 152 6.30 -8.85 -19.58
C GLN A 152 5.56 -10.10 -20.05
N ARG A 153 5.37 -10.20 -21.35
CA ARG A 153 4.80 -11.36 -22.03
C ARG A 153 5.88 -12.00 -22.88
N ASP A 154 6.06 -13.30 -22.71
CA ASP A 154 6.92 -14.12 -23.53
C ASP A 154 6.26 -15.48 -23.78
N LEU A 155 6.98 -16.42 -24.40
CA LEU A 155 6.47 -17.76 -24.65
C LEU A 155 6.17 -18.56 -23.36
N PHE A 156 6.77 -18.18 -22.24
CA PHE A 156 6.62 -18.85 -20.96
C PHE A 156 5.54 -18.20 -20.09
N HIS A 157 5.19 -16.92 -20.35
CA HIS A 157 4.24 -16.14 -19.56
C HIS A 157 3.15 -15.49 -20.42
N PRO A 158 2.41 -16.28 -21.24
CA PRO A 158 1.39 -15.72 -22.16
C PRO A 158 0.17 -15.15 -21.41
N ASP A 159 -0.10 -15.63 -20.20
CA ASP A 159 -1.34 -15.38 -19.44
C ASP A 159 -1.22 -14.19 -18.48
N ARG A 160 -0.41 -13.19 -18.83
CA ARG A 160 -0.30 -11.92 -18.09
C ARG A 160 -1.14 -10.83 -18.74
N SER A 161 -2.01 -10.22 -17.98
CA SER A 161 -2.92 -9.19 -18.50
C SER A 161 -3.10 -8.01 -17.55
N PHE A 162 -3.36 -6.85 -18.16
CA PHE A 162 -3.76 -5.63 -17.46
C PHE A 162 -4.90 -4.97 -18.24
N GLN A 163 -5.91 -4.47 -17.51
CA GLN A 163 -6.97 -3.68 -18.09
C GLN A 163 -7.54 -2.67 -17.10
N LEU A 164 -7.87 -1.48 -17.61
CA LEU A 164 -8.68 -0.52 -16.89
C LEU A 164 -10.16 -0.87 -17.07
N SER A 165 -10.88 -0.97 -15.96
CA SER A 165 -12.27 -1.40 -15.94
C SER A 165 -13.14 -0.46 -15.12
N ASP A 166 -14.41 -0.38 -15.46
CA ASP A 166 -15.41 0.32 -14.66
C ASP A 166 -15.83 -0.59 -13.51
N ASP A 167 -15.74 -0.10 -12.28
CA ASP A 167 -16.08 -0.85 -11.07
C ASP A 167 -17.59 -1.14 -10.90
N LYS A 168 -18.45 -0.45 -11.67
CA LYS A 168 -19.92 -0.63 -11.62
C LYS A 168 -20.42 -1.53 -12.74
N LYS A 169 -19.92 -1.31 -13.95
CA LYS A 169 -20.40 -2.00 -15.16
C LYS A 169 -19.47 -3.11 -15.63
N GLY A 170 -18.20 -3.06 -15.23
CA GLY A 170 -17.17 -4.03 -15.56
C GLY A 170 -16.84 -4.98 -14.41
N GLU A 171 -15.62 -4.92 -13.90
CA GLU A 171 -15.15 -5.82 -12.83
C GLU A 171 -15.45 -5.25 -11.43
N LYS A 172 -16.51 -5.75 -10.82
CA LYS A 172 -17.00 -5.28 -9.52
C LYS A 172 -16.07 -5.54 -8.34
N LEU A 173 -15.13 -6.46 -8.45
CA LEU A 173 -14.18 -6.71 -7.35
C LEU A 173 -13.19 -5.56 -7.14
N ILE A 174 -13.06 -4.64 -8.09
CA ILE A 174 -12.36 -3.35 -7.90
C ILE A 174 -12.95 -2.58 -6.70
N GLN A 175 -14.23 -2.74 -6.41
CA GLN A 175 -14.87 -2.10 -5.25
C GLN A 175 -14.33 -2.59 -3.91
N LEU A 176 -13.78 -3.81 -3.84
CA LEU A 176 -13.06 -4.26 -2.65
C LEU A 176 -11.72 -3.51 -2.51
N ALA A 177 -11.04 -3.26 -3.63
CA ALA A 177 -9.82 -2.45 -3.65
C ALA A 177 -10.12 -0.99 -3.27
N ASP A 178 -11.21 -0.36 -3.76
CA ASP A 178 -11.68 0.97 -3.34
C ASP A 178 -11.91 1.03 -1.81
N PHE A 179 -12.64 0.04 -1.28
CA PHE A 179 -12.91 0.01 0.14
C PHE A 179 -11.61 -0.11 0.98
N ILE A 180 -10.72 -1.03 0.60
CA ILE A 180 -9.44 -1.25 1.29
C ILE A 180 -8.51 -0.06 1.09
N SER A 181 -8.45 0.53 -0.11
CA SER A 181 -7.70 1.75 -0.41
C SER A 181 -8.11 2.92 0.50
N GLY A 182 -9.41 3.09 0.70
CA GLY A 182 -9.92 4.08 1.66
C GLY A 182 -9.56 3.77 3.12
N CYS A 183 -9.42 2.50 3.50
CA CYS A 183 -8.93 2.11 4.83
C CYS A 183 -7.42 2.40 4.96
N VAL A 184 -6.64 1.97 3.98
CA VAL A 184 -5.19 2.16 3.91
C VAL A 184 -4.83 3.66 3.85
N GLY A 185 -5.60 4.45 3.11
CA GLY A 185 -5.45 5.91 3.06
C GLY A 185 -5.60 6.58 4.43
N LYS A 186 -6.44 6.03 5.32
CA LYS A 186 -6.58 6.52 6.71
C LYS A 186 -5.35 6.22 7.59
N ILE A 187 -4.53 5.25 7.20
CA ILE A 187 -3.28 4.92 7.90
C ILE A 187 -2.14 5.81 7.38
N PHE A 188 -1.96 5.85 6.06
CA PHE A 188 -0.72 6.36 5.46
C PHE A 188 -0.80 7.80 4.92
N CYS A 189 -1.99 8.33 4.64
CA CYS A 189 -2.13 9.71 4.18
C CYS A 189 -2.25 10.65 5.36
N THR A 190 -1.16 11.31 5.76
CA THR A 190 -1.10 12.16 6.96
C THR A 190 -2.12 13.30 6.98
N SER A 191 -2.47 13.86 5.81
CA SER A 191 -3.52 14.90 5.72
C SER A 191 -4.94 14.36 5.92
N HIS A 192 -5.14 13.04 5.91
CA HIS A 192 -6.43 12.37 6.03
C HIS A 192 -6.37 11.18 7.00
N ALA A 193 -5.34 11.14 7.85
CA ALA A 193 -5.20 10.13 8.88
C ALA A 193 -6.39 10.19 9.85
N HIS A 194 -6.83 9.03 10.30
CA HIS A 194 -7.89 8.92 11.29
C HIS A 194 -7.30 8.57 12.66
N GLU A 195 -7.83 9.12 13.73
CA GLU A 195 -7.38 8.85 15.11
C GLU A 195 -7.34 7.35 15.45
N ARG A 196 -8.24 6.56 14.85
CA ARG A 196 -8.31 5.11 14.99
C ARG A 196 -7.69 4.33 13.83
N ALA A 197 -6.70 4.89 13.13
CA ALA A 197 -5.99 4.22 12.06
C ALA A 197 -5.33 2.91 12.51
N ARG A 198 -4.92 2.85 13.77
CA ARG A 198 -4.40 1.64 14.43
C ARG A 198 -5.35 0.45 14.36
N ASP A 199 -6.65 0.69 14.58
CA ASP A 199 -7.64 -0.38 14.54
C ASP A 199 -7.71 -1.02 13.16
N ILE A 200 -7.61 -0.19 12.08
CA ILE A 200 -7.51 -0.69 10.71
C ILE A 200 -6.25 -1.54 10.54
N TYR A 201 -5.10 -1.01 10.96
CA TYR A 201 -3.82 -1.70 10.82
C TYR A 201 -3.82 -3.05 11.54
N ASN A 202 -4.32 -3.11 12.77
CA ASN A 202 -4.43 -4.35 13.55
C ASN A 202 -5.24 -5.43 12.85
N ILE A 203 -6.23 -5.06 12.03
CA ILE A 203 -7.05 -6.01 11.27
C ILE A 203 -6.28 -6.56 10.06
N ILE A 204 -5.49 -5.72 9.36
CA ILE A 204 -4.89 -6.09 8.07
C ILE A 204 -3.40 -6.40 8.13
N HIS A 205 -2.71 -6.19 9.25
CA HIS A 205 -1.23 -6.21 9.34
C HIS A 205 -0.59 -7.52 8.85
N THR A 206 -1.27 -8.65 8.98
CA THR A 206 -0.77 -9.96 8.53
C THR A 206 -0.91 -10.18 7.02
N ARG A 207 -1.65 -9.30 6.31
CA ARG A 207 -1.99 -9.44 4.90
C ARG A 207 -1.44 -8.32 4.02
N ILE A 208 -0.81 -7.31 4.62
CA ILE A 208 -0.38 -6.10 3.92
C ILE A 208 1.14 -6.06 3.71
N ALA A 209 1.55 -5.77 2.47
CA ALA A 209 2.92 -5.41 2.13
C ALA A 209 2.94 -3.98 1.64
N VAL A 210 3.84 -3.15 2.18
CA VAL A 210 3.88 -1.71 1.87
C VAL A 210 5.24 -1.31 1.33
N GLU A 211 5.21 -0.58 0.24
CA GLU A 211 6.34 0.07 -0.39
C GLU A 211 6.13 1.57 -0.37
N TYR A 212 7.22 2.32 -0.30
CA TYR A 212 7.18 3.79 -0.30
C TYR A 212 7.88 4.36 -1.52
N PHE A 213 7.33 5.47 -2.03
CA PHE A 213 8.00 6.26 -3.04
C PHE A 213 8.15 7.71 -2.53
N PRO A 214 9.33 8.32 -2.63
CA PRO A 214 10.60 7.72 -3.08
C PRO A 214 11.04 6.54 -2.21
N PHE A 215 11.69 5.54 -2.82
CA PHE A 215 12.08 4.28 -2.13
C PHE A 215 13.05 4.47 -0.95
N ASP A 216 13.71 5.62 -0.90
CA ASP A 216 14.61 5.97 0.20
C ASP A 216 13.88 6.60 1.40
N SER A 217 12.57 6.81 1.29
CA SER A 217 11.78 7.31 2.41
C SER A 217 11.32 6.15 3.29
N VAL A 218 12.00 5.94 4.40
CA VAL A 218 11.46 5.09 5.46
C VAL A 218 10.31 5.84 6.12
N LYS A 219 9.09 5.40 5.92
CA LYS A 219 7.92 5.93 6.63
C LYS A 219 7.32 4.86 7.53
N HIS A 220 6.90 5.32 8.68
CA HIS A 220 6.47 4.47 9.77
C HIS A 220 5.01 4.06 9.60
N PHE A 221 4.76 2.79 9.79
CA PHE A 221 3.44 2.21 9.96
C PHE A 221 2.78 2.57 11.30
N ILE A 222 3.46 3.33 12.13
CA ILE A 222 3.15 3.47 13.55
C ILE A 222 2.52 4.84 13.75
N THR A 223 1.31 4.88 14.30
CA THR A 223 0.69 6.12 14.74
C THR A 223 1.52 6.76 15.86
N PRO A 224 1.41 8.08 16.11
CA PRO A 224 2.10 8.71 17.24
C PRO A 224 1.88 8.03 18.58
N GLU A 225 0.67 7.49 18.80
CA GLU A 225 0.33 6.76 20.04
C GLU A 225 1.01 5.39 20.11
N GLU A 226 1.12 4.69 18.97
CA GLU A 226 1.90 3.44 18.90
C GLU A 226 3.39 3.69 19.12
N SER A 227 3.90 4.82 18.63
CA SER A 227 5.27 5.22 18.88
C SER A 227 5.53 5.31 20.38
N THR A 228 4.62 5.95 21.13
CA THR A 228 4.77 6.11 22.59
C THR A 228 4.74 4.76 23.32
N LEU A 229 3.77 3.89 22.99
CA LEU A 229 3.65 2.56 23.61
C LEU A 229 4.83 1.64 23.29
N LEU A 230 5.30 1.68 22.05
CA LEU A 230 6.47 0.91 21.63
C LEU A 230 7.76 1.50 22.19
N ASP A 231 7.85 2.82 22.35
CA ASP A 231 9.00 3.47 22.98
C ASP A 231 9.14 3.04 24.44
N GLU A 232 8.04 2.91 25.19
CA GLU A 232 8.05 2.36 26.55
C GLU A 232 8.53 0.90 26.57
N GLN A 233 8.04 0.06 25.66
CA GLN A 233 8.42 -1.35 25.56
C GLN A 233 9.86 -1.55 25.07
N ILE A 234 10.34 -0.71 24.16
CA ILE A 234 11.68 -0.83 23.56
C ILE A 234 12.74 -0.14 24.41
N GLN A 235 12.41 0.87 25.22
CA GLN A 235 13.31 1.40 26.24
C GLN A 235 13.73 0.33 27.25
N GLU A 236 12.87 -0.67 27.47
CA GLU A 236 13.19 -1.84 28.31
C GLU A 236 14.04 -2.91 27.58
N MET A 237 14.06 -2.89 26.22
CA MET A 237 14.90 -3.82 25.46
C MET A 237 16.36 -3.41 25.55
N ASN A 238 17.16 -4.29 26.14
CA ASN A 238 18.60 -4.10 26.19
C ASN A 238 19.15 -3.94 24.76
N PHE A 239 19.82 -2.83 24.48
CA PHE A 239 20.42 -2.51 23.19
C PHE A 239 21.28 -3.67 22.64
N GLU A 240 22.02 -4.37 23.50
CA GLU A 240 22.83 -5.54 23.14
C GLU A 240 22.00 -6.67 22.51
N ILE A 241 20.74 -6.83 22.94
CA ILE A 241 19.85 -7.85 22.38
C ILE A 241 19.48 -7.48 20.94
N ILE A 242 19.16 -6.21 20.70
CA ILE A 242 18.82 -5.70 19.35
C ILE A 242 20.02 -5.85 18.42
N GLN A 243 21.20 -5.43 18.86
CA GLN A 243 22.44 -5.53 18.09
C GLN A 243 22.75 -6.98 17.76
N ARG A 244 22.74 -7.86 18.74
CA ARG A 244 23.01 -9.30 18.56
C ARG A 244 21.98 -9.98 17.66
N TYR A 245 20.71 -9.57 17.74
CA TYR A 245 19.66 -10.05 16.86
C TYR A 245 19.89 -9.65 15.41
N LEU A 246 20.25 -8.39 15.16
CA LEU A 246 20.55 -7.89 13.80
C LEU A 246 21.83 -8.51 13.22
N GLU A 247 22.87 -8.70 14.04
CA GLU A 247 24.11 -9.35 13.60
C GLU A 247 23.90 -10.80 13.19
N ASN A 248 23.03 -11.53 13.90
CA ASN A 248 22.72 -12.93 13.66
C ASN A 248 21.56 -13.17 12.68
N MET A 249 21.06 -12.14 11.98
CA MET A 249 20.10 -12.30 10.88
C MET A 249 20.82 -12.51 9.54
N PRO A 250 21.12 -13.75 9.14
CA PRO A 250 21.85 -14.03 7.90
C PRO A 250 21.01 -13.71 6.65
N SER A 251 19.69 -13.59 6.79
CA SER A 251 18.75 -13.25 5.72
C SER A 251 18.72 -11.77 5.35
N LEU A 252 19.27 -10.89 6.20
CA LEU A 252 19.33 -9.46 5.94
C LEU A 252 20.66 -9.05 5.37
N THR A 253 20.62 -8.35 4.23
CA THR A 253 21.80 -7.68 3.68
C THR A 253 22.27 -6.54 4.59
N ASN A 254 23.52 -6.14 4.48
CA ASN A 254 24.03 -4.99 5.25
C ASN A 254 23.21 -3.71 5.01
N LYS A 255 22.68 -3.53 3.80
CA LYS A 255 21.79 -2.40 3.47
C LYS A 255 20.48 -2.43 4.25
N GLU A 256 19.88 -3.61 4.42
CA GLU A 256 18.64 -3.79 5.20
C GLU A 256 18.88 -3.63 6.69
N LYS A 257 19.99 -4.15 7.20
CA LYS A 257 20.41 -3.93 8.61
C LYS A 257 20.59 -2.46 8.91
N THR A 258 21.26 -1.73 8.03
CA THR A 258 21.47 -0.28 8.15
C THR A 258 20.13 0.47 8.14
N ARG A 259 19.22 0.13 7.23
CA ARG A 259 17.87 0.73 7.18
C ARG A 259 17.06 0.48 8.44
N LEU A 260 17.16 -0.74 9.00
CA LEU A 260 16.46 -1.08 10.22
C LEU A 260 17.04 -0.33 11.44
N LEU A 261 18.36 -0.17 11.51
CA LEU A 261 18.99 0.65 12.54
C LEU A 261 18.63 2.12 12.43
N GLU A 262 18.60 2.66 11.22
CA GLU A 262 18.12 4.02 10.95
C GLU A 262 16.66 4.19 11.39
N TYR A 263 15.80 3.25 11.02
CA TYR A 263 14.42 3.23 11.44
C TYR A 263 14.29 3.28 12.97
N LEU A 264 15.01 2.42 13.67
CA LEU A 264 14.97 2.36 15.14
C LEU A 264 15.53 3.64 15.78
N SER A 265 16.56 4.26 15.19
CA SER A 265 17.11 5.52 15.70
C SER A 265 16.18 6.70 15.47
N LEU A 266 15.54 6.78 14.29
CA LEU A 266 14.55 7.82 13.98
C LEU A 266 13.33 7.76 14.88
N GLN A 267 13.02 6.60 15.45
CA GLN A 267 11.95 6.41 16.44
C GLN A 267 12.41 6.65 17.88
N ASN A 268 13.64 7.16 18.09
CA ASN A 268 14.26 7.25 19.41
C ASN A 268 14.28 5.93 20.19
N ARG A 269 14.21 4.80 19.48
CA ARG A 269 14.14 3.47 20.08
C ARG A 269 15.49 2.87 20.41
N ILE A 270 16.52 3.39 19.75
CA ILE A 270 17.91 3.14 20.09
C ILE A 270 18.65 4.47 20.20
N ASN A 271 19.54 4.57 21.17
CA ASN A 271 20.43 5.71 21.24
C ASN A 271 21.58 5.48 20.25
N PRO A 272 21.72 6.33 19.19
CA PRO A 272 22.80 6.18 18.23
C PRO A 272 24.19 6.24 18.84
N ASP A 273 24.38 6.92 19.97
CA ASP A 273 25.66 7.01 20.69
C ASP A 273 26.10 5.68 21.34
N ARG A 274 25.21 4.68 21.38
CA ARG A 274 25.52 3.32 21.82
C ARG A 274 25.80 2.33 20.69
N LEU A 275 25.72 2.79 19.44
CA LEU A 275 26.09 1.95 18.30
C LEU A 275 27.60 1.72 18.26
N THR A 276 27.99 0.53 17.80
CA THR A 276 29.41 0.28 17.52
C THR A 276 29.91 1.23 16.40
N PRO A 277 31.21 1.54 16.35
CA PRO A 277 31.76 2.46 15.32
C PRO A 277 31.37 2.11 13.88
N THR A 278 31.21 0.82 13.58
CA THR A 278 30.79 0.33 12.27
C THR A 278 29.34 0.70 11.94
N HIS A 279 28.47 0.69 12.94
CA HIS A 279 27.06 1.06 12.78
C HIS A 279 26.87 2.58 12.78
N GLU A 280 27.64 3.31 13.60
CA GLU A 280 27.62 4.77 13.62
C GLU A 280 27.95 5.38 12.26
N LEU A 281 29.00 4.87 11.60
CA LEU A 281 29.39 5.33 10.27
C LEU A 281 28.27 5.17 9.24
N ASN A 282 27.47 4.12 9.34
CA ASN A 282 26.35 3.91 8.43
C ASN A 282 25.13 4.80 8.75
N VAL A 283 24.85 5.01 10.03
CA VAL A 283 23.75 5.89 10.47
C VAL A 283 24.06 7.36 10.14
N ILE A 284 25.31 7.81 10.35
CA ILE A 284 25.72 9.18 10.02
C ILE A 284 25.68 9.45 8.51
N LYS A 285 26.10 8.50 7.67
CA LYS A 285 26.02 8.63 6.19
C LYS A 285 24.59 8.73 5.67
N LEU A 286 23.61 8.26 6.43
CA LEU A 286 22.20 8.34 6.05
C LEU A 286 21.52 9.63 6.52
N ARG A 287 22.12 10.38 7.46
CA ARG A 287 21.62 11.69 7.93
C ARG A 287 22.10 12.88 7.12
N ASN A 288 23.15 12.71 6.31
CA ASN A 288 23.72 13.71 5.40
C ASN A 288 23.34 13.40 3.95
#